data_20b8d8088c3f3e8460fd7471f0063a1f
#
_entry.id   20b8d8088c3f3e8460fd7471f0063a1f
#
_cell.length_a   1.000
_cell.length_b   1.000
_cell.length_c   1.000
_cell.angle_alpha   90.00
_cell.angle_beta   90.00
_cell.angle_gamma   90.00
#
_symmetry.space_group_name_H-M   'P 1'
#
loop_
_entity.id
_entity.type
_entity.pdbx_description
1 polymer ?
#
loop_
_entity_poly.entity_id
_entity_poly.type
_entity_poly.pdbx_seq_one_letter_code
_entity_poly.pdbx_strand_id
1 'polypeptide(L)'
;IPGNPNIVSEYMPGGGGRKAANHVFRSARPDGLMIGNPGLGMVAAAVLGESGVLYDLDKFFYLGSPYSSYHPVFLSRKQAGLSSIEKLTAASGVRIGGQSVGFSTYNEGRLFAYILGLKDPKFIAGYAGPEIDQALMRGEVDARATAADSIAQRNPEWLEGGLVDFHTILEIPKGDKHPQFKQVPEMESFARSDRERKVIILSRAF
;
A
#
# COMPACT_ATOMS: atom_id res chain seq x y z
N ILE A 1 3.84 23.16 15.92
CA ILE A 1 2.62 23.61 16.61
C ILE A 1 3.04 24.67 17.61
N PRO A 2 2.41 25.86 17.66
CA PRO A 2 2.70 26.88 18.64
C PRO A 2 2.58 26.33 20.07
N GLY A 3 3.44 26.80 20.98
CA GLY A 3 3.42 26.37 22.38
C GLY A 3 4.18 25.06 22.66
N ASN A 4 4.84 24.47 21.67
CA ASN A 4 5.62 23.23 21.80
C ASN A 4 4.90 22.14 22.62
N PRO A 5 3.69 21.71 22.22
CA PRO A 5 2.91 20.73 22.97
C PRO A 5 3.61 19.37 22.98
N ASN A 6 3.41 18.61 24.04
CA ASN A 6 3.81 17.20 24.06
C ASN A 6 2.88 16.40 23.15
N ILE A 7 3.43 15.75 22.12
CA ILE A 7 2.68 14.90 21.19
C ILE A 7 2.89 13.44 21.59
N VAL A 8 1.79 12.76 21.91
CA VAL A 8 1.78 11.34 22.23
C VAL A 8 1.21 10.57 21.03
N SER A 9 1.98 9.62 20.51
CA SER A 9 1.53 8.75 19.43
C SER A 9 0.91 7.48 19.99
N GLU A 10 -0.33 7.18 19.57
CA GLU A 10 -1.03 5.94 19.90
C GLU A 10 -1.26 5.12 18.63
N TYR A 11 -0.91 3.84 18.65
CA TYR A 11 -1.05 2.95 17.51
C TYR A 11 -2.27 2.04 17.70
N MET A 12 -3.20 2.09 16.73
CA MET A 12 -4.43 1.29 16.73
C MET A 12 -4.50 0.38 15.49
N PRO A 13 -3.67 -0.66 15.40
CA PRO A 13 -3.70 -1.56 14.25
C PRO A 13 -4.99 -2.36 14.18
N GLY A 14 -5.40 -2.71 12.95
CA GLY A 14 -6.52 -3.60 12.67
C GLY A 14 -7.56 -3.02 11.72
N GLY A 15 -8.22 -3.92 10.99
CA GLY A 15 -9.31 -3.61 10.06
C GLY A 15 -8.93 -2.64 8.94
N GLY A 16 -7.67 -2.63 8.46
CA GLY A 16 -7.26 -1.71 7.39
C GLY A 16 -7.36 -0.23 7.77
N GLY A 17 -7.19 0.12 9.06
CA GLY A 17 -7.35 1.47 9.58
C GLY A 17 -8.75 1.78 10.14
N ARG A 18 -9.75 0.91 9.93
CA ARG A 18 -11.12 1.11 10.43
C ARG A 18 -11.18 1.28 11.95
N LYS A 19 -10.34 0.54 12.71
CA LYS A 19 -10.30 0.66 14.17
C LYS A 19 -9.92 2.08 14.58
N ALA A 20 -8.87 2.64 13.99
CA ALA A 20 -8.43 4.01 14.27
C ALA A 20 -9.48 5.05 13.80
N ALA A 21 -10.03 4.89 12.59
CA ALA A 21 -11.08 5.78 12.08
C ALA A 21 -12.35 5.77 12.96
N ASN A 22 -12.81 4.57 13.35
CA ASN A 22 -13.94 4.43 14.28
C ASN A 22 -13.66 5.11 15.63
N HIS A 23 -12.45 4.96 16.16
CA HIS A 23 -12.05 5.58 17.42
C HIS A 23 -12.11 7.10 17.34
N VAL A 24 -11.48 7.68 16.31
CA VAL A 24 -11.50 9.14 16.10
C VAL A 24 -12.93 9.66 15.94
N PHE A 25 -13.76 8.92 15.20
CA PHE A 25 -15.13 9.35 14.91
C PHE A 25 -16.08 9.23 16.12
N ARG A 26 -15.98 8.14 16.91
CA ARG A 26 -16.98 7.80 17.93
C ARG A 26 -16.52 8.02 19.37
N SER A 27 -15.23 7.92 19.63
CA SER A 27 -14.68 7.83 20.97
C SER A 27 -13.81 9.02 21.34
N ALA A 28 -13.19 9.68 20.35
CA ALA A 28 -12.39 10.86 20.59
C ALA A 28 -13.26 12.03 21.07
N ARG A 29 -12.73 12.82 22.00
CA ARG A 29 -13.39 14.09 22.36
C ARG A 29 -13.23 15.09 21.23
N PRO A 30 -14.29 15.85 20.86
CA PRO A 30 -14.22 16.83 19.79
C PRO A 30 -13.61 18.17 20.28
N ASP A 31 -12.47 18.10 20.96
CA ASP A 31 -11.75 19.25 21.55
C ASP A 31 -10.56 19.72 20.71
N GLY A 32 -10.34 19.08 19.55
CA GLY A 32 -9.25 19.42 18.64
C GLY A 32 -7.87 18.90 19.07
N LEU A 33 -7.78 18.12 20.15
CA LEU A 33 -6.52 17.59 20.66
C LEU A 33 -6.15 16.22 20.10
N MET A 34 -7.10 15.53 19.44
CA MET A 34 -6.84 14.25 18.78
C MET A 34 -6.82 14.41 17.28
N ILE A 35 -5.69 14.01 16.67
CA ILE A 35 -5.52 13.94 15.21
C ILE A 35 -5.36 12.48 14.82
N GLY A 36 -6.21 11.98 13.91
CA GLY A 36 -6.14 10.62 13.41
C GLY A 36 -5.46 10.53 12.05
N ASN A 37 -4.65 9.50 11.86
CA ASN A 37 -4.12 9.10 10.56
C ASN A 37 -4.42 7.60 10.32
N PRO A 38 -5.67 7.26 9.96
CA PRO A 38 -6.08 5.86 9.82
C PRO A 38 -5.61 5.19 8.52
N GLY A 39 -4.97 5.93 7.63
CA GLY A 39 -4.53 5.45 6.32
C GLY A 39 -5.64 5.42 5.26
N LEU A 40 -5.25 5.20 4.00
CA LEU A 40 -6.16 5.26 2.84
C LEU A 40 -7.23 4.16 2.83
N GLY A 41 -6.96 3.02 3.45
CA GLY A 41 -7.91 1.90 3.52
C GLY A 41 -9.26 2.24 4.16
N MET A 42 -9.34 3.29 5.00
CA MET A 42 -10.60 3.74 5.58
C MET A 42 -11.58 4.28 4.54
N VAL A 43 -11.08 4.98 3.53
CA VAL A 43 -11.91 5.56 2.47
C VAL A 43 -12.50 4.43 1.61
N ALA A 44 -11.64 3.51 1.16
CA ALA A 44 -12.06 2.35 0.38
C ALA A 44 -13.11 1.51 1.13
N ALA A 45 -12.89 1.24 2.43
CA ALA A 45 -13.82 0.48 3.24
C ALA A 45 -15.20 1.14 3.34
N ALA A 46 -15.26 2.46 3.49
CA ALA A 46 -16.52 3.20 3.56
C ALA A 46 -17.26 3.20 2.22
N VAL A 47 -16.55 3.49 1.12
CA VAL A 47 -17.15 3.55 -0.23
C VAL A 47 -17.65 2.17 -0.68
N LEU A 48 -16.94 1.10 -0.33
CA LEU A 48 -17.32 -0.28 -0.66
C LEU A 48 -18.37 -0.86 0.30
N GLY A 49 -18.79 -0.12 1.32
CA GLY A 49 -19.79 -0.57 2.29
C GLY A 49 -19.33 -1.75 3.15
N GLU A 50 -18.03 -1.81 3.46
CA GLU A 50 -17.50 -2.91 4.27
C GLU A 50 -18.08 -2.92 5.68
N SER A 51 -18.31 -4.11 6.22
CA SER A 51 -18.78 -4.29 7.60
C SER A 51 -17.77 -3.71 8.61
N GLY A 52 -18.29 -3.16 9.72
CA GLY A 52 -17.47 -2.57 10.77
C GLY A 52 -16.99 -1.13 10.48
N VAL A 53 -17.45 -0.50 9.42
CA VAL A 53 -17.36 0.95 9.22
C VAL A 53 -18.43 1.61 10.09
N LEU A 54 -17.98 2.39 11.08
CA LEU A 54 -18.84 3.09 12.05
C LEU A 54 -18.63 4.61 12.02
N TYR A 55 -17.98 5.11 10.99
CA TYR A 55 -17.70 6.52 10.72
C TYR A 55 -18.39 6.97 9.44
N ASP A 56 -18.53 8.26 9.31
CA ASP A 56 -19.06 8.94 8.12
C ASP A 56 -17.97 9.86 7.58
N LEU A 57 -17.56 9.62 6.33
CA LEU A 57 -16.47 10.38 5.70
C LEU A 57 -16.77 11.88 5.62
N ASP A 58 -18.04 12.25 5.41
CA ASP A 58 -18.44 13.66 5.26
C ASP A 58 -18.42 14.45 6.56
N LYS A 59 -18.26 13.76 7.70
CA LYS A 59 -18.29 14.37 9.04
C LYS A 59 -16.92 14.50 9.70
N PHE A 60 -15.85 14.13 9.01
CA PHE A 60 -14.50 14.40 9.48
C PHE A 60 -14.05 15.83 9.13
N PHE A 61 -13.26 16.43 10.00
CA PHE A 61 -12.48 17.61 9.67
C PHE A 61 -11.15 17.17 9.08
N TYR A 62 -11.00 17.32 7.76
CA TYR A 62 -9.77 16.98 7.07
C TYR A 62 -8.78 18.13 7.19
N LEU A 63 -7.64 17.85 7.80
CA LEU A 63 -6.58 18.86 8.01
C LEU A 63 -5.63 18.95 6.82
N GLY A 64 -5.51 17.88 6.03
CA GLY A 64 -4.63 17.78 4.88
C GLY A 64 -4.17 16.35 4.63
N SER A 65 -3.28 16.21 3.65
CA SER A 65 -2.57 14.97 3.36
C SER A 65 -1.06 15.20 3.49
N PRO A 66 -0.30 14.26 4.07
CA PRO A 66 1.15 14.34 4.09
C PRO A 66 1.78 14.13 2.71
N TYR A 67 0.99 13.67 1.73
CA TYR A 67 1.45 13.34 0.38
C TYR A 67 0.66 14.11 -0.67
N SER A 68 1.36 14.72 -1.62
CA SER A 68 0.78 15.28 -2.85
C SER A 68 0.76 14.25 -3.99
N SER A 69 1.60 13.22 -3.89
CA SER A 69 1.67 12.10 -4.82
C SER A 69 1.94 10.80 -4.05
N TYR A 70 1.56 9.68 -4.65
CA TYR A 70 1.76 8.37 -4.06
C TYR A 70 2.12 7.35 -5.15
N HIS A 71 3.16 6.57 -4.92
CA HIS A 71 3.69 5.65 -5.92
C HIS A 71 3.85 4.24 -5.32
N PRO A 72 2.79 3.42 -5.30
CA PRO A 72 2.92 2.02 -4.97
C PRO A 72 3.79 1.31 -6.00
N VAL A 73 4.78 0.55 -5.53
CA VAL A 73 5.67 -0.27 -6.33
C VAL A 73 5.48 -1.73 -5.97
N PHE A 74 5.41 -2.61 -6.97
CA PHE A 74 5.44 -4.05 -6.78
C PHE A 74 6.85 -4.57 -7.03
N LEU A 75 7.37 -5.29 -6.06
CA LEU A 75 8.73 -5.82 -6.07
C LEU A 75 8.79 -7.26 -5.56
N SER A 76 9.82 -7.99 -5.96
CA SER A 76 10.16 -9.31 -5.41
C SER A 76 11.60 -9.36 -4.92
N ARG A 77 11.89 -10.24 -3.96
CA ARG A 77 13.27 -10.49 -3.55
C ARG A 77 14.07 -11.16 -4.67
N LYS A 78 15.32 -10.80 -4.80
CA LYS A 78 16.21 -11.32 -5.88
C LYS A 78 16.31 -12.84 -5.87
N GLN A 79 16.46 -13.44 -4.68
CA GLN A 79 16.60 -14.89 -4.50
C GLN A 79 15.33 -15.68 -4.83
N ALA A 80 14.17 -15.02 -5.03
CA ALA A 80 12.98 -15.71 -5.52
C ALA A 80 13.09 -16.11 -7.01
N GLY A 81 14.08 -15.57 -7.73
CA GLY A 81 14.28 -15.87 -9.15
C GLY A 81 13.24 -15.27 -10.09
N LEU A 82 12.46 -14.29 -9.61
CA LEU A 82 11.34 -13.67 -10.33
C LEU A 82 11.78 -12.39 -11.06
N SER A 83 12.95 -12.38 -11.68
CA SER A 83 13.67 -11.18 -12.12
C SER A 83 13.07 -10.45 -13.34
N SER A 84 12.01 -10.97 -13.93
CA SER A 84 11.28 -10.30 -15.03
C SER A 84 9.78 -10.55 -14.92
N ILE A 85 8.99 -9.77 -15.65
CA ILE A 85 7.53 -9.93 -15.70
C ILE A 85 7.16 -11.34 -16.22
N GLU A 86 7.88 -11.85 -17.20
CA GLU A 86 7.64 -13.19 -17.77
C GLU A 86 7.88 -14.28 -16.72
N LYS A 87 8.97 -14.21 -15.96
CA LYS A 87 9.25 -15.15 -14.88
C LYS A 87 8.23 -15.04 -13.75
N LEU A 88 7.87 -13.81 -13.38
CA LEU A 88 6.88 -13.54 -12.34
C LEU A 88 5.50 -14.11 -12.72
N THR A 89 5.04 -13.89 -13.94
CA THR A 89 3.74 -14.36 -14.44
C THR A 89 3.72 -15.85 -14.77
N ALA A 90 4.89 -16.44 -15.06
CA ALA A 90 5.02 -17.89 -15.25
C ALA A 90 4.99 -18.68 -13.94
N ALA A 91 5.47 -18.05 -12.85
CA ALA A 91 5.49 -18.66 -11.53
C ALA A 91 4.08 -18.87 -10.97
N SER A 92 3.88 -19.94 -10.20
CA SER A 92 2.64 -20.21 -9.47
C SER A 92 2.89 -20.15 -7.98
N GLY A 93 1.89 -19.65 -7.23
CA GLY A 93 1.94 -19.65 -5.78
C GLY A 93 2.87 -18.59 -5.18
N VAL A 94 3.18 -17.51 -5.89
CA VAL A 94 4.00 -16.41 -5.38
C VAL A 94 3.40 -15.87 -4.08
N ARG A 95 4.20 -15.86 -3.01
CA ARG A 95 3.79 -15.40 -1.68
C ARG A 95 3.98 -13.89 -1.60
N ILE A 96 2.87 -13.17 -1.46
CA ILE A 96 2.83 -11.71 -1.42
C ILE A 96 2.56 -11.26 0.02
N GLY A 97 3.53 -10.59 0.63
CA GLY A 97 3.43 -10.06 1.98
C GLY A 97 2.57 -8.80 2.06
N GLY A 98 1.73 -8.73 3.09
CA GLY A 98 0.87 -7.57 3.36
C GLY A 98 0.66 -7.34 4.86
N GLN A 99 0.15 -6.16 5.19
CA GLN A 99 -0.27 -5.83 6.55
C GLN A 99 -1.58 -6.58 6.88
N SER A 100 -2.57 -5.94 7.45
CA SER A 100 -3.87 -6.55 7.65
C SER A 100 -4.70 -6.53 6.36
N VAL A 101 -5.63 -7.49 6.25
CA VAL A 101 -6.64 -7.49 5.17
C VAL A 101 -7.37 -6.15 5.15
N GLY A 102 -7.51 -5.54 3.96
CA GLY A 102 -8.11 -4.21 3.77
C GLY A 102 -7.13 -3.04 3.96
N PHE A 103 -5.90 -3.26 4.43
CA PHE A 103 -4.90 -2.21 4.45
C PHE A 103 -4.34 -1.93 3.04
N SER A 104 -3.91 -0.67 2.78
CA SER A 104 -3.49 -0.24 1.44
C SER A 104 -2.48 -1.20 0.81
N THR A 105 -1.37 -1.51 1.48
CA THR A 105 -0.32 -2.39 0.94
C THR A 105 -0.80 -3.81 0.64
N TYR A 106 -1.79 -4.33 1.38
CA TYR A 106 -2.42 -5.62 1.08
C TYR A 106 -3.30 -5.52 -0.18
N ASN A 107 -4.12 -4.47 -0.27
CA ASN A 107 -5.00 -4.24 -1.42
C ASN A 107 -4.19 -3.96 -2.70
N GLU A 108 -3.13 -3.17 -2.59
CA GLU A 108 -2.17 -2.89 -3.68
C GLU A 108 -1.50 -4.18 -4.16
N GLY A 109 -1.03 -5.03 -3.24
CA GLY A 109 -0.48 -6.35 -3.60
C GLY A 109 -1.46 -7.21 -4.39
N ARG A 110 -2.75 -7.19 -4.01
CA ARG A 110 -3.81 -7.89 -4.75
C ARG A 110 -4.08 -7.26 -6.11
N LEU A 111 -4.07 -5.94 -6.19
CA LEU A 111 -4.26 -5.20 -7.42
C LEU A 111 -3.15 -5.54 -8.42
N PHE A 112 -1.88 -5.46 -8.01
CA PHE A 112 -0.75 -5.82 -8.85
C PHE A 112 -0.83 -7.27 -9.32
N ALA A 113 -1.13 -8.20 -8.41
CA ALA A 113 -1.27 -9.61 -8.76
C ALA A 113 -2.37 -9.85 -9.80
N TYR A 114 -3.50 -9.15 -9.67
CA TYR A 114 -4.62 -9.22 -10.61
C TYR A 114 -4.24 -8.65 -11.99
N ILE A 115 -3.70 -7.43 -12.04
CA ILE A 115 -3.34 -6.76 -13.30
C ILE A 115 -2.22 -7.52 -14.03
N LEU A 116 -1.20 -7.99 -13.31
CA LEU A 116 -0.12 -8.80 -13.90
C LEU A 116 -0.58 -10.21 -14.26
N GLY A 117 -1.72 -10.68 -13.76
CA GLY A 117 -2.24 -12.01 -14.04
C GLY A 117 -1.42 -13.12 -13.38
N LEU A 118 -0.99 -12.92 -12.13
CA LEU A 118 -0.22 -13.91 -11.40
C LEU A 118 -1.04 -15.19 -11.18
N LYS A 119 -0.36 -16.34 -11.30
CA LYS A 119 -0.99 -17.65 -11.14
C LYS A 119 -1.03 -18.03 -9.66
N ASP A 120 -2.23 -18.24 -9.13
CA ASP A 120 -2.47 -18.74 -7.79
C ASP A 120 -1.67 -18.00 -6.67
N PRO A 121 -1.66 -16.65 -6.65
CA PRO A 121 -0.88 -15.88 -5.69
C PRO A 121 -1.36 -16.16 -4.26
N LYS A 122 -0.42 -16.24 -3.30
CA LYS A 122 -0.71 -16.45 -1.88
C LYS A 122 -0.50 -15.15 -1.12
N PHE A 123 -1.54 -14.64 -0.49
CA PHE A 123 -1.45 -13.39 0.28
C PHE A 123 -1.21 -13.71 1.75
N ILE A 124 -0.05 -13.33 2.25
CA ILE A 124 0.38 -13.55 3.65
C ILE A 124 0.23 -12.22 4.40
N ALA A 125 -0.77 -12.14 5.26
CA ALA A 125 -1.07 -10.96 6.04
C ALA A 125 -0.68 -11.11 7.52
N GLY A 126 -0.62 -9.98 8.24
CA GLY A 126 -0.36 -9.96 9.67
C GLY A 126 0.92 -9.26 10.09
N TYR A 127 1.71 -8.80 9.12
CA TYR A 127 2.94 -8.05 9.38
C TYR A 127 2.68 -6.57 9.69
N ALA A 128 3.53 -5.93 10.48
CA ALA A 128 3.69 -4.49 10.42
C ALA A 128 4.51 -4.10 9.17
N GLY A 129 4.42 -2.83 8.73
CA GLY A 129 5.07 -2.41 7.47
C GLY A 129 6.56 -2.77 7.37
N PRO A 130 7.41 -2.44 8.36
CA PRO A 130 8.83 -2.81 8.37
C PRO A 130 9.07 -4.32 8.50
N GLU A 131 8.17 -5.06 9.16
CA GLU A 131 8.31 -6.51 9.31
C GLU A 131 8.17 -7.25 7.98
N ILE A 132 7.38 -6.71 7.03
CA ILE A 132 7.28 -7.28 5.68
C ILE A 132 8.63 -7.21 4.98
N ASP A 133 9.38 -6.10 5.16
CA ASP A 133 10.71 -5.93 4.57
C ASP A 133 11.66 -7.04 5.07
N GLN A 134 11.63 -7.32 6.37
CA GLN A 134 12.41 -8.40 6.97
C GLN A 134 11.94 -9.79 6.51
N ALA A 135 10.63 -10.03 6.46
CA ALA A 135 10.05 -11.29 5.98
C ALA A 135 10.42 -11.55 4.52
N LEU A 136 10.47 -10.51 3.69
CA LEU A 136 10.94 -10.58 2.30
C LEU A 136 12.40 -11.01 2.24
N MET A 137 13.28 -10.40 3.02
CA MET A 137 14.71 -10.74 3.04
C MET A 137 14.97 -12.14 3.59
N ARG A 138 14.20 -12.60 4.59
CA ARG A 138 14.28 -13.98 5.11
C ARG A 138 13.63 -15.02 4.20
N GLY A 139 12.90 -14.60 3.17
CA GLY A 139 12.22 -15.52 2.24
C GLY A 139 10.93 -16.13 2.79
N GLU A 140 10.32 -15.52 3.79
CA GLU A 140 8.98 -15.89 4.27
C GLU A 140 7.91 -15.50 3.25
N VAL A 141 8.13 -14.38 2.54
CA VAL A 141 7.37 -13.95 1.38
C VAL A 141 8.31 -13.74 0.19
N ASP A 142 7.77 -13.76 -1.02
CA ASP A 142 8.54 -13.63 -2.27
C ASP A 142 8.45 -12.24 -2.87
N ALA A 143 7.33 -11.56 -2.63
CA ALA A 143 7.01 -10.25 -3.19
C ALA A 143 6.19 -9.41 -2.21
N ARG A 144 6.11 -8.11 -2.48
CA ARG A 144 5.23 -7.17 -1.77
C ARG A 144 4.91 -5.95 -2.62
N ALA A 145 3.84 -5.23 -2.24
CA ALA A 145 3.63 -3.83 -2.62
C ALA A 145 4.07 -2.90 -1.49
N THR A 146 4.62 -1.74 -1.84
CA THR A 146 4.98 -0.68 -0.87
C THR A 146 5.15 0.66 -1.59
N ALA A 147 5.06 1.77 -0.85
CA ALA A 147 5.34 3.09 -1.41
C ALA A 147 6.82 3.25 -1.82
N ALA A 148 7.07 3.85 -2.97
CA ALA A 148 8.41 4.15 -3.48
C ALA A 148 9.24 4.96 -2.47
N ASP A 149 8.64 6.01 -1.88
CA ASP A 149 9.29 6.82 -0.84
C ASP A 149 9.70 6.00 0.40
N SER A 150 8.88 5.00 0.75
CA SER A 150 9.18 4.12 1.87
C SER A 150 10.42 3.26 1.62
N ILE A 151 10.66 2.86 0.36
CA ILE A 151 11.88 2.14 -0.04
C ILE A 151 13.08 3.08 0.10
N ALA A 152 12.98 4.28 -0.47
CA ALA A 152 14.06 5.25 -0.43
C ALA A 152 14.47 5.63 1.02
N GLN A 153 13.51 5.68 1.92
CA GLN A 153 13.75 6.05 3.33
C GLN A 153 14.24 4.90 4.22
N ARG A 154 13.70 3.69 4.02
CA ARG A 154 13.98 2.56 4.95
C ARG A 154 14.97 1.55 4.41
N ASN A 155 15.02 1.37 3.10
CA ASN A 155 15.81 0.34 2.44
C ASN A 155 16.53 0.92 1.19
N PRO A 156 17.29 2.02 1.32
CA PRO A 156 17.95 2.64 0.18
C PRO A 156 18.90 1.67 -0.55
N GLU A 157 19.46 0.69 0.16
CA GLU A 157 20.28 -0.37 -0.40
C GLU A 157 19.56 -1.27 -1.42
N TRP A 158 18.21 -1.28 -1.41
CA TRP A 158 17.45 -2.00 -2.42
C TRP A 158 17.51 -1.32 -3.80
N LEU A 159 17.72 -0.01 -3.80
CA LEU A 159 17.88 0.76 -5.06
C LEU A 159 19.24 0.52 -5.70
N GLU A 160 20.27 0.30 -4.91
CA GLU A 160 21.66 0.22 -5.35
C GLU A 160 22.18 -1.21 -5.42
N GLY A 161 21.72 -2.07 -4.50
CA GLY A 161 22.37 -3.35 -4.21
C GLY A 161 21.83 -4.57 -4.95
N GLY A 162 20.81 -4.45 -5.77
CA GLY A 162 20.24 -5.59 -6.49
C GLY A 162 19.68 -6.69 -5.59
N LEU A 163 19.17 -6.34 -4.39
CA LEU A 163 18.54 -7.27 -3.45
C LEU A 163 17.10 -7.61 -3.84
N VAL A 164 16.47 -6.74 -4.62
CA VAL A 164 15.10 -6.87 -5.11
C VAL A 164 15.03 -6.60 -6.60
N ASP A 165 13.97 -7.10 -7.24
CA ASP A 165 13.58 -6.77 -8.61
C ASP A 165 12.29 -5.95 -8.55
N PHE A 166 12.30 -4.76 -9.17
CA PHE A 166 11.13 -3.89 -9.30
C PHE A 166 10.38 -4.23 -10.59
N HIS A 167 9.09 -4.53 -10.49
CA HIS A 167 8.31 -5.03 -11.61
C HIS A 167 7.43 -3.98 -12.26
N THR A 168 6.70 -3.23 -11.45
CA THR A 168 5.77 -2.21 -11.93
C THR A 168 5.46 -1.21 -10.83
N ILE A 169 5.05 -0.02 -11.24
CA ILE A 169 4.68 1.10 -10.37
C ILE A 169 3.28 1.59 -10.74
N LEU A 170 2.51 2.07 -9.77
CA LEU A 170 1.29 2.82 -10.00
C LEU A 170 1.56 4.30 -9.74
N GLU A 171 1.38 5.13 -10.75
CA GLU A 171 1.55 6.59 -10.64
C GLU A 171 0.26 7.23 -10.14
N ILE A 172 0.33 7.93 -9.00
CA ILE A 172 -0.78 8.68 -8.42
C ILE A 172 -0.29 10.10 -8.05
N PRO A 173 -0.75 11.13 -8.78
CA PRO A 173 -1.63 11.09 -9.96
C PRO A 173 -0.96 10.47 -11.19
N LYS A 174 -1.76 10.03 -12.16
CA LYS A 174 -1.25 9.47 -13.41
C LYS A 174 -0.34 10.48 -14.13
N GLY A 175 0.82 10.01 -14.57
CA GLY A 175 1.84 10.81 -15.25
C GLY A 175 2.87 11.45 -14.30
N ASP A 176 2.63 11.41 -13.00
CA ASP A 176 3.62 11.85 -12.00
C ASP A 176 4.62 10.74 -11.75
N LYS A 177 5.79 10.84 -12.40
CA LYS A 177 6.84 9.83 -12.33
C LYS A 177 7.75 10.04 -11.12
N HIS A 178 7.82 9.03 -10.26
CA HIS A 178 8.76 9.06 -9.14
C HIS A 178 10.22 9.16 -9.64
N PRO A 179 11.03 10.10 -9.13
CA PRO A 179 12.37 10.37 -9.64
C PRO A 179 13.30 9.16 -9.72
N GLN A 180 13.26 8.27 -8.72
CA GLN A 180 14.13 7.10 -8.60
C GLN A 180 13.60 5.85 -9.32
N PHE A 181 12.33 5.85 -9.79
CA PHE A 181 11.67 4.69 -10.40
C PHE A 181 11.24 4.94 -11.86
N LYS A 182 11.81 5.93 -12.53
CA LYS A 182 11.45 6.31 -13.91
C LYS A 182 11.54 5.16 -14.92
N GLN A 183 12.44 4.21 -14.67
CA GLN A 183 12.64 3.03 -15.51
C GLN A 183 11.66 1.89 -15.21
N VAL A 184 10.95 1.93 -14.09
CA VAL A 184 9.97 0.90 -13.74
C VAL A 184 8.68 1.15 -14.53
N PRO A 185 8.16 0.14 -15.27
CA PRO A 185 6.99 0.34 -16.10
C PRO A 185 5.74 0.64 -15.26
N GLU A 186 4.93 1.57 -15.76
CA GLU A 186 3.66 1.91 -15.12
C GLU A 186 2.64 0.78 -15.28
N MET A 187 1.89 0.49 -14.22
CA MET A 187 0.99 -0.67 -14.12
C MET A 187 -0.07 -0.71 -15.22
N GLU A 188 -0.57 0.44 -15.66
CA GLU A 188 -1.61 0.51 -16.71
C GLU A 188 -1.13 -0.10 -18.05
N SER A 189 0.19 -0.15 -18.29
CA SER A 189 0.75 -0.78 -19.48
C SER A 189 0.52 -2.29 -19.55
N PHE A 190 0.19 -2.92 -18.42
CA PHE A 190 -0.12 -4.34 -18.31
C PHE A 190 -1.63 -4.65 -18.38
N ALA A 191 -2.49 -3.62 -18.43
CA ALA A 191 -3.94 -3.81 -18.48
C ALA A 191 -4.36 -4.42 -19.83
N ARG A 192 -5.03 -5.56 -19.78
CA ARG A 192 -5.48 -6.34 -20.96
C ARG A 192 -6.93 -6.09 -21.35
N SER A 193 -7.70 -5.42 -20.49
CA SER A 193 -9.13 -5.16 -20.69
C SER A 193 -9.55 -3.78 -20.18
N ASP A 194 -10.67 -3.29 -20.65
CA ASP A 194 -11.30 -2.07 -20.13
C ASP A 194 -11.68 -2.19 -18.66
N ARG A 195 -12.04 -3.38 -18.20
CA ARG A 195 -12.31 -3.65 -16.80
C ARG A 195 -11.06 -3.42 -15.94
N GLU A 196 -9.92 -3.95 -16.37
CA GLU A 196 -8.65 -3.76 -15.67
C GLU A 196 -8.25 -2.27 -15.64
N ARG A 197 -8.38 -1.54 -16.76
CA ARG A 197 -8.14 -0.09 -16.80
C ARG A 197 -9.04 0.68 -15.82
N LYS A 198 -10.33 0.34 -15.76
CA LYS A 198 -11.27 0.96 -14.81
C LYS A 198 -10.90 0.68 -13.36
N VAL A 199 -10.44 -0.53 -13.06
CA VAL A 199 -9.96 -0.88 -11.71
C VAL A 199 -8.72 -0.07 -11.34
N ILE A 200 -7.77 0.12 -12.26
CA ILE A 200 -6.59 0.97 -12.04
C ILE A 200 -6.99 2.42 -11.80
N ILE A 201 -7.90 2.97 -12.61
CA ILE A 201 -8.41 4.34 -12.45
C ILE A 201 -9.06 4.51 -11.07
N LEU A 202 -9.91 3.57 -10.68
CA LEU A 202 -10.55 3.58 -9.36
C LEU A 202 -9.51 3.53 -8.24
N SER A 203 -8.46 2.71 -8.39
CA SER A 203 -7.40 2.57 -7.38
C SER A 203 -6.56 3.82 -7.18
N ARG A 204 -6.52 4.73 -8.17
CA ARG A 204 -5.87 6.05 -8.03
C ARG A 204 -6.71 7.06 -7.24
N ALA A 205 -7.98 6.77 -6.99
CA ALA A 205 -8.87 7.64 -6.23
C ALA A 205 -8.86 7.36 -4.72
N PHE A 206 -8.15 6.31 -4.28
CA PHE A 206 -8.12 5.89 -2.87
C PHE A 206 -6.72 5.92 -2.27
#